data_b16415d556f82ba994b8f7970fba9cba
#
_entry.id   b16415d556f82ba994b8f7970fba9cba
#
_cell.length_a   1.000
_cell.length_b   1.000
_cell.length_c   1.000
_cell.angle_alpha   90.00
_cell.angle_beta   90.00
_cell.angle_gamma   90.00
#
_symmetry.space_group_name_H-M   'P 1'
#
loop_
_entity.id
_entity.type
_entity.pdbx_description
1 polymer ?
#
loop_
_entity_poly.entity_id
_entity_poly.type
_entity_poly.pdbx_seq_one_letter_code
_entity_poly.pdbx_strand_id
1 'polypeptide(L)'
;MKIWQLSFELDDYDNLVPIKEFTVEEIQSFDGRSHLRQWKPVQVKRMEPEKGLELSDAPGFTIPVFSRRAWECLEPLISKNVEILPLDFNEKEYLGINVITVLDAIDYEKSIYKTFLCSKFWMKKQDMHLFQMSLSKQWRRITY
;
A
#
# COMPACT_ATOMS: atom_id res chain seq x y z
N MET A 1 16.84 -8.31 -13.83
CA MET A 1 15.73 -8.43 -12.86
C MET A 1 14.59 -7.55 -13.34
N LYS A 2 13.35 -8.03 -13.38
CA LYS A 2 12.20 -7.17 -13.67
C LYS A 2 11.66 -6.61 -12.36
N ILE A 3 11.43 -5.32 -12.32
CA ILE A 3 10.78 -4.64 -11.19
C ILE A 3 9.38 -4.24 -11.66
N TRP A 4 8.37 -4.54 -10.84
CA TRP A 4 6.99 -4.20 -11.10
C TRP A 4 6.54 -3.16 -10.07
N GLN A 5 5.85 -2.15 -10.54
CA GLN A 5 5.22 -1.16 -9.67
C GLN A 5 3.73 -1.48 -9.57
N LEU A 6 3.22 -1.60 -8.35
CA LEU A 6 1.79 -1.64 -8.12
C LEU A 6 1.23 -0.21 -8.25
N SER A 7 0.25 -0.04 -9.11
CA SER A 7 -0.53 1.20 -9.20
C SER A 7 -2.02 0.88 -9.08
N PHE A 8 -2.78 1.84 -8.57
CA PHE A 8 -4.22 1.71 -8.42
C PHE A 8 -4.92 2.46 -9.54
N GLU A 9 -5.96 1.85 -10.10
CA GLU A 9 -6.87 2.52 -11.02
C GLU A 9 -8.01 3.12 -10.20
N LEU A 10 -8.07 4.44 -10.17
CA LEU A 10 -8.95 5.16 -9.25
C LEU A 10 -10.21 5.72 -9.93
N ASP A 11 -10.23 5.76 -11.27
CA ASP A 11 -11.26 6.48 -12.00
C ASP A 11 -12.47 5.61 -12.34
N ASP A 12 -12.27 4.32 -12.60
CA ASP A 12 -13.32 3.39 -13.05
C ASP A 12 -13.88 2.50 -11.92
N TYR A 13 -13.29 2.56 -10.74
CA TYR A 13 -13.65 1.70 -9.61
C TYR A 13 -13.79 2.49 -8.32
N ASP A 14 -14.67 2.01 -7.45
CA ASP A 14 -14.72 2.50 -6.08
C ASP A 14 -13.52 2.00 -5.27
N ASN A 15 -13.15 2.74 -4.24
CA ASN A 15 -12.04 2.46 -3.36
C ASN A 15 -12.52 2.09 -1.96
N LEU A 16 -11.61 1.56 -1.16
CA LEU A 16 -11.85 1.34 0.26
C LEU A 16 -11.21 2.44 1.10
N VAL A 17 -11.91 2.81 2.16
CA VAL A 17 -11.35 3.71 3.19
C VAL A 17 -11.56 3.10 4.57
N PRO A 18 -10.63 3.26 5.49
CA PRO A 18 -10.82 2.83 6.86
C PRO A 18 -11.90 3.70 7.51
N ILE A 19 -12.74 3.11 8.36
CA ILE A 19 -13.73 3.86 9.16
C ILE A 19 -13.01 4.76 10.16
N LYS A 20 -11.95 4.25 10.77
CA LYS A 20 -11.02 5.01 11.60
C LYS A 20 -9.71 5.19 10.83
N GLU A 21 -9.34 6.41 10.54
CA GLU A 21 -8.08 6.72 9.84
C GLU A 21 -6.87 6.19 10.60
N PHE A 22 -5.87 5.73 9.83
CA PHE A 22 -4.57 5.39 10.38
C PHE A 22 -3.84 6.65 10.82
N THR A 23 -3.18 6.58 11.96
CA THR A 23 -2.24 7.63 12.36
C THR A 23 -0.97 7.57 11.51
N VAL A 24 -0.19 8.64 11.54
CA VAL A 24 1.10 8.69 10.84
C VAL A 24 2.03 7.60 11.33
N GLU A 25 2.04 7.35 12.63
CA GLU A 25 2.86 6.32 13.27
C GLU A 25 2.44 4.91 12.84
N GLU A 26 1.13 4.66 12.74
CA GLU A 26 0.61 3.39 12.23
C GLU A 26 1.02 3.16 10.78
N ILE A 27 0.92 4.18 9.93
CA ILE A 27 1.37 4.10 8.53
C ILE A 27 2.87 3.84 8.44
N GLN A 28 3.67 4.54 9.23
CA GLN A 28 5.13 4.39 9.26
C GLN A 28 5.59 3.06 9.83
N SER A 29 4.74 2.37 10.59
CA SER A 29 5.07 1.06 11.14
C SER A 29 5.13 -0.06 10.08
N PHE A 30 4.56 0.17 8.88
CA PHE A 30 4.69 -0.75 7.73
C PHE A 30 6.06 -0.62 7.06
N ASP A 31 7.10 -0.91 7.81
CA ASP A 31 8.51 -0.71 7.46
C ASP A 31 9.29 -2.02 7.25
N GLY A 32 8.58 -3.10 6.93
CA GLY A 32 9.14 -4.43 6.79
C GLY A 32 9.04 -5.28 8.05
N ARG A 33 8.49 -4.75 9.14
CA ARG A 33 8.25 -5.53 10.36
C ARG A 33 6.96 -6.31 10.29
N SER A 34 6.92 -7.41 11.06
CA SER A 34 5.72 -8.21 11.21
C SER A 34 4.65 -7.49 12.04
N HIS A 35 3.42 -7.53 11.55
CA HIS A 35 2.23 -7.01 12.22
C HIS A 35 1.28 -8.11 12.69
N LEU A 36 1.46 -9.36 12.30
CA LEU A 36 0.51 -10.47 12.53
C LEU A 36 0.07 -10.60 14.00
N ARG A 37 1.01 -10.47 14.94
CA ARG A 37 0.70 -10.71 16.37
C ARG A 37 -0.19 -9.65 17.01
N GLN A 38 -0.15 -8.44 16.50
CA GLN A 38 -0.86 -7.28 17.07
C GLN A 38 -1.98 -6.77 16.17
N TRP A 39 -2.08 -7.32 14.95
CA TRP A 39 -3.09 -6.89 14.00
C TRP A 39 -4.50 -7.19 14.50
N LYS A 40 -5.34 -6.20 14.42
CA LYS A 40 -6.78 -6.34 14.59
C LYS A 40 -7.43 -5.96 13.26
N PRO A 41 -8.40 -6.75 12.76
CA PRO A 41 -9.07 -6.43 11.51
C PRO A 41 -9.58 -4.99 11.52
N VAL A 42 -9.15 -4.23 10.51
CA VAL A 42 -9.54 -2.83 10.38
C VAL A 42 -10.87 -2.78 9.66
N GLN A 43 -11.83 -2.09 10.26
CA GLN A 43 -13.13 -1.85 9.65
C GLN A 43 -12.98 -0.88 8.49
N VAL A 44 -13.47 -1.29 7.33
CA VAL A 44 -13.41 -0.51 6.11
C VAL A 44 -14.79 -0.34 5.49
N LYS A 45 -14.94 0.69 4.68
CA LYS A 45 -16.13 0.98 3.89
C LYS A 45 -15.76 1.43 2.50
N ARG A 46 -16.73 1.43 1.59
CA ARG A 46 -16.59 2.07 0.28
C ARG A 46 -16.34 3.57 0.44
N MET A 47 -15.51 4.11 -0.45
CA MET A 47 -15.19 5.54 -0.46
C MET A 47 -16.36 6.37 -1.02
N GLU A 48 -16.96 5.91 -2.13
CA GLU A 48 -18.00 6.64 -2.86
C GLU A 48 -19.15 5.70 -3.28
N PRO A 49 -19.86 5.08 -2.32
CA PRO A 49 -20.90 4.08 -2.61
C PRO A 49 -22.06 4.64 -3.44
N GLU A 50 -22.31 5.95 -3.38
CA GLU A 50 -23.35 6.64 -4.14
C GLU A 50 -23.10 6.67 -5.64
N LYS A 51 -21.85 6.48 -6.09
CA LYS A 51 -21.52 6.40 -7.51
C LYS A 51 -21.90 5.06 -8.15
N GLY A 52 -22.18 4.03 -7.34
CA GLY A 52 -22.53 2.71 -7.82
C GLY A 52 -21.42 1.99 -8.58
N LEU A 53 -20.17 2.46 -8.45
CA LEU A 53 -19.01 1.82 -9.06
C LEU A 53 -18.70 0.48 -8.38
N GLU A 54 -18.17 -0.47 -9.13
CA GLU A 54 -17.68 -1.72 -8.55
C GLU A 54 -16.33 -1.52 -7.85
N LEU A 55 -16.04 -2.35 -6.84
CA LEU A 55 -14.71 -2.43 -6.24
C LEU A 55 -13.78 -3.25 -7.13
N SER A 56 -12.57 -2.73 -7.37
CA SER A 56 -11.52 -3.44 -8.08
C SER A 56 -10.97 -4.60 -7.24
N ASP A 57 -10.17 -5.46 -7.87
CA ASP A 57 -9.42 -6.50 -7.18
C ASP A 57 -8.23 -5.94 -6.36
N ALA A 58 -7.84 -4.70 -6.65
CA ALA A 58 -6.79 -3.97 -5.93
C ALA A 58 -7.26 -2.53 -5.68
N PRO A 59 -8.23 -2.31 -4.78
CA PRO A 59 -8.76 -0.98 -4.50
C PRO A 59 -7.69 -0.09 -3.87
N GLY A 60 -7.81 1.20 -4.13
CA GLY A 60 -6.97 2.19 -3.46
C GLY A 60 -7.21 2.17 -1.95
N PHE A 61 -6.13 2.10 -1.20
CA PHE A 61 -6.13 2.10 0.27
C PHE A 61 -4.79 2.60 0.80
N THR A 62 -4.66 2.77 2.12
CA THR A 62 -3.43 3.24 2.77
C THR A 62 -2.26 2.27 2.62
N ILE A 63 -2.53 0.98 2.63
CA ILE A 63 -1.58 -0.11 2.34
C ILE A 63 -2.08 -0.87 1.12
N PRO A 64 -1.24 -1.70 0.46
CA PRO A 64 -1.73 -2.58 -0.60
C PRO A 64 -2.86 -3.47 -0.10
N VAL A 65 -3.95 -3.53 -0.85
CA VAL A 65 -5.11 -4.36 -0.55
C VAL A 65 -5.48 -5.16 -1.78
N PHE A 66 -5.81 -6.43 -1.60
CA PHE A 66 -6.28 -7.30 -2.66
C PHE A 66 -7.58 -8.00 -2.27
N SER A 67 -8.45 -8.23 -3.26
CA SER A 67 -9.55 -9.15 -3.09
C SER A 67 -9.03 -10.58 -2.86
N ARG A 68 -9.83 -11.46 -2.29
CA ARG A 68 -9.48 -12.88 -2.13
C ARG A 68 -9.06 -13.48 -3.47
N ARG A 69 -9.79 -13.21 -4.55
CA ARG A 69 -9.49 -13.70 -5.90
C ARG A 69 -8.12 -13.24 -6.40
N ALA A 70 -7.81 -11.95 -6.23
CA ALA A 70 -6.49 -11.43 -6.62
C ALA A 70 -5.38 -12.03 -5.78
N TRP A 71 -5.60 -12.19 -4.48
CA TRP A 71 -4.64 -12.84 -3.60
C TRP A 71 -4.30 -14.26 -4.07
N GLU A 72 -5.29 -15.08 -4.35
CA GLU A 72 -5.08 -16.47 -4.81
C GLU A 72 -4.20 -16.55 -6.07
N CYS A 73 -4.32 -15.57 -6.98
CA CYS A 73 -3.45 -15.48 -8.15
C CYS A 73 -2.01 -15.03 -7.80
N LEU A 74 -1.84 -14.18 -6.80
CA LEU A 74 -0.56 -13.59 -6.44
C LEU A 74 0.21 -14.40 -5.39
N GLU A 75 -0.49 -15.16 -4.56
CA GLU A 75 0.07 -15.95 -3.46
C GLU A 75 1.31 -16.76 -3.85
N PRO A 76 1.30 -17.53 -4.97
CA PRO A 76 2.48 -18.30 -5.37
C PRO A 76 3.73 -17.46 -5.65
N LEU A 77 3.54 -16.18 -5.95
CA LEU A 77 4.62 -15.26 -6.32
C LEU A 77 5.17 -14.47 -5.15
N ILE A 78 4.30 -14.06 -4.21
CA ILE A 78 4.66 -13.07 -3.20
C ILE A 78 4.52 -13.55 -1.75
N SER A 79 3.89 -14.69 -1.47
CA SER A 79 3.56 -15.14 -0.12
C SER A 79 4.75 -15.21 0.85
N LYS A 80 5.96 -15.45 0.34
CA LYS A 80 7.18 -15.50 1.16
C LYS A 80 7.68 -14.14 1.62
N ASN A 81 7.18 -13.07 1.01
CA ASN A 81 7.68 -11.71 1.18
C ASN A 81 6.66 -10.78 1.84
N VAL A 82 5.48 -11.31 2.14
CA VAL A 82 4.36 -10.52 2.67
C VAL A 82 3.64 -11.24 3.79
N GLU A 83 2.94 -10.48 4.61
CA GLU A 83 1.95 -10.96 5.56
C GLU A 83 0.56 -10.51 5.14
N ILE A 84 -0.42 -11.36 5.39
CA ILE A 84 -1.82 -11.07 5.13
C ILE A 84 -2.46 -10.52 6.38
N LEU A 85 -3.07 -9.37 6.25
CA LEU A 85 -3.75 -8.64 7.32
C LEU A 85 -5.25 -8.56 6.97
N PRO A 86 -6.11 -9.37 7.57
CA PRO A 86 -7.54 -9.34 7.30
C PRO A 86 -8.14 -7.96 7.52
N LEU A 87 -9.06 -7.57 6.64
CA LEU A 87 -9.89 -6.38 6.80
C LEU A 87 -11.33 -6.81 7.19
N ASP A 88 -12.00 -5.97 7.96
CA ASP A 88 -13.40 -6.16 8.30
C ASP A 88 -14.28 -5.36 7.33
N PHE A 89 -14.82 -6.06 6.34
CA PHE A 89 -15.67 -5.51 5.30
C PHE A 89 -16.83 -6.46 4.99
N ASN A 90 -18.05 -5.97 5.09
CA ASN A 90 -19.24 -6.82 5.04
C ASN A 90 -19.61 -7.36 3.65
N GLU A 91 -19.15 -6.73 2.57
CA GLU A 91 -19.60 -7.08 1.22
C GLU A 91 -18.77 -8.18 0.56
N LYS A 92 -17.44 -8.10 0.69
CA LYS A 92 -16.48 -9.02 0.08
C LYS A 92 -15.26 -9.16 0.96
N GLU A 93 -14.54 -10.26 0.83
CA GLU A 93 -13.28 -10.44 1.54
C GLU A 93 -12.15 -9.67 0.85
N TYR A 94 -11.55 -8.74 1.58
CA TYR A 94 -10.36 -8.03 1.20
C TYR A 94 -9.27 -8.24 2.23
N LEU A 95 -8.03 -8.26 1.74
CA LEU A 95 -6.84 -8.58 2.51
C LEU A 95 -5.84 -7.44 2.37
N GLY A 96 -5.45 -6.85 3.48
CA GLY A 96 -4.31 -5.95 3.54
C GLY A 96 -3.00 -6.74 3.41
N ILE A 97 -2.03 -6.17 2.73
CA ILE A 97 -0.75 -6.80 2.46
C ILE A 97 0.34 -6.01 3.15
N ASN A 98 0.98 -6.61 4.13
CA ASN A 98 2.17 -6.07 4.76
C ASN A 98 3.41 -6.67 4.10
N VAL A 99 4.21 -5.85 3.45
CA VAL A 99 5.48 -6.27 2.83
C VAL A 99 6.55 -6.38 3.90
N ILE A 100 7.04 -7.59 4.15
CA ILE A 100 8.06 -7.87 5.17
C ILE A 100 9.47 -8.01 4.60
N THR A 101 9.61 -8.09 3.27
CA THR A 101 10.91 -8.11 2.61
C THR A 101 11.20 -6.76 1.98
N VAL A 102 12.13 -6.02 2.56
CA VAL A 102 12.60 -4.74 2.06
C VAL A 102 13.96 -4.93 1.39
N LEU A 103 14.08 -4.49 0.15
CA LEU A 103 15.33 -4.58 -0.61
C LEU A 103 15.89 -3.17 -0.85
N ASP A 104 17.19 -2.98 -0.61
CA ASP A 104 17.90 -1.80 -1.08
C ASP A 104 18.26 -1.98 -2.56
N ALA A 105 17.32 -1.62 -3.44
CA ALA A 105 17.44 -1.81 -4.88
C ALA A 105 17.61 -0.48 -5.64
N ILE A 106 17.72 0.65 -4.94
CA ILE A 106 17.83 1.97 -5.57
C ILE A 106 19.29 2.29 -5.84
N ASP A 107 19.63 2.47 -7.10
CA ASP A 107 20.91 3.04 -7.51
C ASP A 107 20.81 4.58 -7.42
N TYR A 108 21.24 5.14 -6.31
CA TYR A 108 21.14 6.58 -6.05
C TYR A 108 22.03 7.43 -6.98
N GLU A 109 23.07 6.85 -7.57
CA GLU A 109 23.93 7.57 -8.52
C GLU A 109 23.28 7.72 -9.89
N LYS A 110 22.50 6.71 -10.28
CA LYS A 110 21.78 6.70 -11.58
C LYS A 110 20.34 7.15 -11.50
N SER A 111 19.78 7.26 -10.29
CA SER A 111 18.39 7.63 -10.10
C SER A 111 18.21 9.15 -10.05
N ILE A 112 17.20 9.64 -10.76
CA ILE A 112 16.76 11.03 -10.65
C ILE A 112 15.70 11.09 -9.56
N TYR A 113 15.96 11.81 -8.49
CA TYR A 113 15.01 11.98 -7.40
C TYR A 113 14.80 13.46 -7.06
N LYS A 114 13.58 13.78 -6.61
CA LYS A 114 13.26 15.13 -6.10
C LYS A 114 13.22 15.08 -4.58
N THR A 115 13.94 16.00 -3.95
CA THR A 115 13.88 16.19 -2.52
C THR A 115 12.84 17.27 -2.23
N PHE A 116 11.84 16.97 -1.41
CA PHE A 116 10.87 17.93 -0.93
C PHE A 116 11.30 18.39 0.47
N LEU A 117 11.59 19.67 0.60
CA LEU A 117 11.77 20.30 1.90
C LEU A 117 10.39 20.53 2.51
N CYS A 118 9.93 19.60 3.31
CA CYS A 118 8.80 19.88 4.19
C CYS A 118 9.36 20.50 5.47
N SER A 119 8.91 21.69 5.81
CA SER A 119 9.47 22.55 6.87
C SER A 119 9.42 21.96 8.29
N LYS A 120 8.97 20.73 8.46
CA LYS A 120 8.89 20.03 9.76
C LYS A 120 9.35 18.57 9.78
N PHE A 121 9.79 18.00 8.67
CA PHE A 121 10.22 16.60 8.62
C PHE A 121 11.52 16.46 7.83
N TRP A 122 12.64 16.31 8.55
CA TRP A 122 13.88 15.78 8.00
C TRP A 122 13.75 14.26 7.95
N MET A 123 13.38 13.68 6.81
CA MET A 123 13.53 12.24 6.63
C MET A 123 15.00 11.93 6.40
N LYS A 124 15.58 11.10 7.26
CA LYS A 124 16.91 10.55 7.04
C LYS A 124 16.89 9.67 5.79
N LYS A 125 18.02 9.57 5.11
CA LYS A 125 18.20 8.75 3.89
C LYS A 125 17.65 7.31 4.02
N GLN A 126 17.60 6.77 5.24
CA GLN A 126 17.04 5.45 5.58
C GLN A 126 15.50 5.38 5.51
N ASP A 127 14.81 6.50 5.69
CA ASP A 127 13.34 6.53 5.74
C ASP A 127 12.71 6.63 4.35
N MET A 128 13.50 6.89 3.30
CA MET A 128 13.02 7.01 1.92
C MET A 128 12.57 5.69 1.29
N HIS A 129 13.05 4.55 1.80
CA HIS A 129 12.68 3.23 1.26
C HIS A 129 11.21 2.87 1.48
N LEU A 130 10.62 3.40 2.54
CA LEU A 130 9.27 3.07 2.98
C LEU A 130 8.19 3.97 2.35
N PHE A 131 8.55 5.19 2.02
CA PHE A 131 7.59 6.18 1.55
C PHE A 131 7.12 5.95 0.10
N GLN A 132 7.84 5.16 -0.68
CA GLN A 132 7.46 4.85 -2.05
C GLN A 132 6.20 3.98 -2.17
N MET A 133 5.83 3.25 -1.12
CA MET A 133 4.63 2.42 -1.12
C MET A 133 3.37 3.10 -0.55
N SER A 134 3.51 4.16 0.26
CA SER A 134 2.38 4.70 1.02
C SER A 134 1.80 6.04 0.57
N LEU A 135 2.37 6.74 -0.42
CA LEU A 135 1.89 8.05 -0.84
C LEU A 135 1.58 8.13 -2.33
N SER A 136 0.55 7.39 -2.77
CA SER A 136 0.13 7.32 -4.17
C SER A 136 -0.49 8.61 -4.75
N LYS A 137 -0.73 9.64 -3.98
CA LYS A 137 -1.37 10.88 -4.49
C LYS A 137 -0.42 11.93 -5.07
N GLN A 138 0.92 11.77 -5.01
CA GLN A 138 1.85 12.79 -5.52
C GLN A 138 3.01 12.29 -6.41
N TRP A 139 3.07 11.02 -6.76
CA TRP A 139 4.18 10.48 -7.54
C TRP A 139 3.79 10.22 -8.99
N ARG A 140 3.84 11.26 -9.81
CA ARG A 140 3.84 11.09 -11.27
C ARG A 140 5.28 11.01 -11.76
N ARG A 141 5.60 9.85 -12.37
CA ARG A 141 6.74 9.57 -13.24
C ARG A 141 8.12 9.55 -12.59
N ILE A 142 8.57 8.34 -12.30
CA ILE A 142 9.97 7.98 -12.52
C ILE A 142 10.06 7.58 -13.99
N THR A 143 10.68 8.41 -14.81
CA THR A 143 11.09 8.05 -16.18
C THR A 143 12.48 7.44 -16.07
N TYR A 144 12.63 6.21 -16.56
CA TYR A 144 13.93 5.55 -16.73
C TYR A 144 14.58 6.09 -18.00
#